data_b7aab1bdf37de9cf3f96bc6f5ecb058b
#
_entry.id   b7aab1bdf37de9cf3f96bc6f5ecb058b
#
_cell.length_a   1.000
_cell.length_b   1.000
_cell.length_c   1.000
_cell.angle_alpha   90.00
_cell.angle_beta   90.00
_cell.angle_gamma   90.00
#
_symmetry.space_group_name_H-M   'P 1'
#
loop_
_entity.id
_entity.type
_entity.pdbx_description
1 polymer ?
#
loop_
_entity_poly.entity_id
_entity_poly.type
_entity_poly.pdbx_seq_one_letter_code
_entity_poly.pdbx_strand_id
1 'polypeptide(L)'
;DNAKKMLDALVIDDELPYNVADLSSKFNKRKFFNKEFYPVSLFYLGMTTLKDNYVTTLPNMTMRSVYMDYYNQLNQIEGNAQRYVPVYRKYDADRRLEPLVQNYFEQYLGQFLAQVFDKINENFIRCSFYELVSR
;
A
#
# COMPACT_ATOMS: atom_id res chain seq x y z
N ASP A 1 7.30 -15.31 3.08
CA ASP A 1 5.85 -15.39 3.12
C ASP A 1 5.24 -14.77 1.86
N ASN A 2 4.38 -15.51 1.16
CA ASN A 2 3.76 -15.07 -0.10
C ASN A 2 2.84 -13.86 0.11
N ALA A 3 2.11 -13.82 1.22
CA ALA A 3 1.20 -12.72 1.50
C ALA A 3 1.96 -11.40 1.66
N LYS A 4 3.11 -11.44 2.34
CA LYS A 4 3.96 -10.25 2.51
C LYS A 4 4.52 -9.77 1.18
N LYS A 5 4.97 -10.69 0.31
CA LYS A 5 5.49 -10.33 -1.02
C LYS A 5 4.41 -9.69 -1.88
N MET A 6 3.19 -10.21 -1.84
CA MET A 6 2.06 -9.64 -2.58
C MET A 6 1.73 -8.23 -2.06
N LEU A 7 1.73 -8.05 -0.75
CA LEU A 7 1.47 -6.76 -0.14
C LEU A 7 2.55 -5.74 -0.50
N ASP A 8 3.82 -6.14 -0.45
CA ASP A 8 4.94 -5.30 -0.88
C ASP A 8 4.78 -4.87 -2.34
N ALA A 9 4.44 -5.80 -3.22
CA ALA A 9 4.26 -5.51 -4.64
C ALA A 9 3.15 -4.48 -4.87
N LEU A 10 2.01 -4.62 -4.20
CA LEU A 10 0.87 -3.72 -4.38
C LEU A 10 1.11 -2.35 -3.74
N VAL A 11 1.69 -2.30 -2.55
CA VAL A 11 1.86 -1.04 -1.81
C VAL A 11 3.05 -0.24 -2.34
N ILE A 12 4.15 -0.90 -2.65
CA ILE A 12 5.39 -0.24 -3.08
C ILE A 12 5.36 0.01 -4.59
N ASP A 13 5.10 -1.02 -5.38
CA ASP A 13 5.21 -0.95 -6.84
C ASP A 13 3.88 -0.70 -7.55
N ASP A 14 2.76 -0.86 -6.83
CA ASP A 14 1.39 -0.74 -7.37
C ASP A 14 1.14 -1.71 -8.53
N GLU A 15 1.84 -2.84 -8.54
CA GLU A 15 1.70 -3.87 -9.55
C GLU A 15 1.87 -5.25 -8.92
N LEU A 16 0.90 -6.14 -9.15
CA LEU A 16 0.98 -7.52 -8.72
C LEU A 16 0.85 -8.43 -9.95
N PRO A 17 1.93 -9.15 -10.31
CA PRO A 17 1.87 -10.08 -11.44
C PRO A 17 0.84 -11.20 -11.20
N TYR A 18 0.19 -11.61 -12.27
CA TYR A 18 -0.74 -12.73 -12.25
C TYR A 18 -0.58 -13.55 -13.53
N ASN A 19 -1.07 -14.79 -13.50
CA ASN A 19 -1.12 -15.63 -14.67
C ASN A 19 -2.52 -15.52 -15.31
N VAL A 20 -2.58 -15.02 -16.54
CA VAL A 20 -3.84 -14.82 -17.25
C VAL A 20 -4.63 -16.12 -17.41
N ALA A 21 -3.95 -17.26 -17.49
CA ALA A 21 -4.62 -18.56 -17.56
C ALA A 21 -5.46 -18.87 -16.30
N ASP A 22 -5.11 -18.29 -15.17
CA ASP A 22 -5.83 -18.49 -13.91
C ASP A 22 -7.18 -17.75 -13.88
N LEU A 23 -7.42 -16.81 -14.80
CA LEU A 23 -8.71 -16.12 -14.95
C LEU A 23 -9.74 -16.97 -15.72
N SER A 24 -9.44 -18.22 -15.96
CA SER A 24 -10.32 -19.10 -16.73
C SER A 24 -11.65 -19.39 -16.02
N SER A 25 -12.63 -19.85 -16.81
CA SER A 25 -13.93 -20.31 -16.30
C SER A 25 -13.84 -21.47 -15.29
N LYS A 26 -12.68 -22.09 -15.19
CA LYS A 26 -12.42 -23.18 -14.24
C LYS A 26 -11.94 -22.69 -12.87
N PHE A 27 -11.86 -21.38 -12.65
CA PHE A 27 -11.51 -20.84 -11.35
C PHE A 27 -12.67 -21.12 -10.37
N ASN A 28 -12.38 -21.82 -9.27
CA ASN A 28 -13.40 -22.29 -8.34
C ASN A 28 -12.98 -22.03 -6.87
N LYS A 29 -13.87 -22.38 -5.94
CA LYS A 29 -13.66 -22.16 -4.51
C LYS A 29 -12.36 -22.77 -3.99
N ARG A 30 -11.97 -23.95 -4.48
CA ARG A 30 -10.74 -24.63 -4.06
C ARG A 30 -9.52 -23.80 -4.45
N LYS A 31 -9.49 -23.31 -5.69
CA LYS A 31 -8.41 -22.45 -6.18
C LYS A 31 -8.39 -21.11 -5.44
N PHE A 32 -9.55 -20.56 -5.13
CA PHE A 32 -9.69 -19.29 -4.45
C PHE A 32 -8.90 -19.24 -3.15
N PHE A 33 -8.88 -20.31 -2.37
CA PHE A 33 -8.17 -20.38 -1.10
C PHE A 33 -6.76 -20.94 -1.20
N ASN A 34 -6.28 -21.27 -2.40
CA ASN A 34 -4.94 -21.76 -2.63
C ASN A 34 -3.98 -20.58 -2.81
N LYS A 35 -2.88 -20.57 -2.06
CA LYS A 35 -1.88 -19.49 -2.09
C LYS A 35 -1.33 -19.20 -3.48
N GLU A 36 -1.22 -20.21 -4.32
CA GLU A 36 -0.74 -20.09 -5.69
C GLU A 36 -1.62 -19.15 -6.53
N PHE A 37 -2.92 -19.08 -6.21
CA PHE A 37 -3.89 -18.30 -6.97
C PHE A 37 -4.32 -17.00 -6.28
N TYR A 38 -3.67 -16.59 -5.20
CA TYR A 38 -4.03 -15.38 -4.46
C TYR A 38 -4.09 -14.11 -5.31
N PRO A 39 -3.19 -13.87 -6.26
CA PRO A 39 -3.33 -12.68 -7.10
C PRO A 39 -4.65 -12.60 -7.84
N VAL A 40 -5.13 -13.74 -8.36
CA VAL A 40 -6.43 -13.82 -9.04
C VAL A 40 -7.58 -13.77 -8.04
N SER A 41 -7.40 -14.35 -6.86
CA SER A 41 -8.41 -14.30 -5.80
C SER A 41 -8.69 -12.86 -5.37
N LEU A 42 -7.67 -12.05 -5.21
CA LEU A 42 -7.80 -10.63 -4.89
C LEU A 42 -8.57 -9.86 -5.96
N PHE A 43 -8.33 -10.20 -7.23
CA PHE A 43 -9.07 -9.60 -8.33
C PHE A 43 -10.57 -9.95 -8.25
N TYR A 44 -10.91 -11.21 -8.01
CA TYR A 44 -12.31 -11.63 -7.89
C TYR A 44 -13.01 -11.02 -6.68
N LEU A 45 -12.26 -10.68 -5.63
CA LEU A 45 -12.81 -9.97 -4.46
C LEU A 45 -12.98 -8.46 -4.70
N GLY A 46 -12.54 -7.95 -5.84
CA GLY A 46 -12.58 -6.52 -6.11
C GLY A 46 -11.50 -5.72 -5.39
N MET A 47 -10.52 -6.39 -4.79
CA MET A 47 -9.43 -5.75 -4.06
C MET A 47 -8.31 -5.29 -4.97
N THR A 48 -8.24 -5.82 -6.18
CA THR A 48 -7.35 -5.36 -7.24
C THR A 48 -8.14 -5.26 -8.55
N THR A 49 -7.56 -4.57 -9.53
CA THR A 49 -8.11 -4.48 -10.88
C THR A 49 -7.02 -4.80 -11.91
N LEU A 50 -7.42 -5.21 -13.10
CA LEU A 50 -6.47 -5.51 -14.16
C LEU A 50 -5.90 -4.22 -14.73
N LYS A 51 -4.56 -4.13 -14.76
CA LYS A 51 -3.86 -3.04 -15.42
C LYS A 51 -3.60 -3.41 -16.89
N ASP A 52 -3.16 -4.64 -17.11
CA ASP A 52 -2.95 -5.24 -18.42
C ASP A 52 -3.03 -6.77 -18.30
N ASN A 53 -2.56 -7.51 -19.33
CA ASN A 53 -2.60 -8.96 -19.35
C ASN A 53 -1.58 -9.63 -18.43
N TYR A 54 -0.74 -8.87 -17.72
CA TYR A 54 0.35 -9.40 -16.92
C TYR A 54 0.28 -9.02 -15.46
N VAL A 55 -0.28 -7.85 -15.14
CA VAL A 55 -0.29 -7.32 -13.79
C VAL A 55 -1.65 -6.76 -13.40
N THR A 56 -1.95 -6.86 -12.09
CA THR A 56 -3.05 -6.15 -11.45
C THR A 56 -2.52 -4.96 -10.68
N THR A 57 -3.39 -4.02 -10.36
CA THR A 57 -3.06 -2.81 -9.60
C THR A 57 -4.19 -2.51 -8.61
N LEU A 58 -3.97 -1.54 -7.72
CA LEU A 58 -4.99 -1.10 -6.78
C LEU A 58 -6.07 -0.29 -7.52
N PRO A 59 -7.36 -0.61 -7.30
CA PRO A 59 -8.43 -0.05 -8.12
C PRO A 59 -8.74 1.42 -7.82
N ASN A 60 -8.56 1.88 -6.58
CA ASN A 60 -8.95 3.23 -6.18
C ASN A 60 -8.26 3.63 -4.87
N MET A 61 -8.47 4.87 -4.45
CA MET A 61 -7.85 5.42 -3.24
C MET A 61 -8.36 4.77 -1.95
N THR A 62 -9.63 4.35 -1.92
CA THR A 62 -10.18 3.65 -0.75
C THR A 62 -9.45 2.31 -0.53
N MET A 63 -9.27 1.53 -1.59
CA MET A 63 -8.58 0.26 -1.52
C MET A 63 -7.09 0.45 -1.21
N ARG A 64 -6.49 1.49 -1.75
CA ARG A 64 -5.09 1.87 -1.46
C ARG A 64 -4.92 2.17 0.03
N SER A 65 -5.87 2.89 0.63
CA SER A 65 -5.86 3.19 2.06
C SER A 65 -5.92 1.92 2.91
N VAL A 66 -6.78 0.96 2.54
CA VAL A 66 -6.89 -0.33 3.22
C VAL A 66 -5.57 -1.10 3.19
N TYR A 67 -4.95 -1.20 2.02
CA TYR A 67 -3.66 -1.90 1.88
C TYR A 67 -2.54 -1.19 2.64
N MET A 68 -2.54 0.14 2.63
CA MET A 68 -1.52 0.92 3.35
C MET A 68 -1.63 0.70 4.86
N ASP A 69 -2.84 0.71 5.41
CA ASP A 69 -3.06 0.43 6.82
C ASP A 69 -2.57 -0.97 7.20
N TYR A 70 -2.88 -1.95 6.36
CA TYR A 70 -2.46 -3.32 6.59
C TYR A 70 -0.93 -3.46 6.51
N TYR A 71 -0.32 -2.79 5.54
CA TYR A 71 1.13 -2.75 5.38
C TYR A 71 1.81 -2.15 6.61
N ASN A 72 1.27 -1.04 7.11
CA ASN A 72 1.79 -0.41 8.31
C ASN A 72 1.71 -1.36 9.52
N GLN A 73 0.58 -2.06 9.69
CA GLN A 73 0.42 -3.02 10.77
C GLN A 73 1.44 -4.16 10.70
N LEU A 74 1.66 -4.72 9.50
CA LEU A 74 2.63 -5.80 9.31
C LEU A 74 4.06 -5.37 9.64
N ASN A 75 4.41 -4.12 9.37
CA ASN A 75 5.74 -3.59 9.65
C ASN A 75 5.82 -2.91 11.02
N GLN A 76 4.77 -2.98 11.83
CA GLN A 76 4.69 -2.37 13.15
C GLN A 76 4.92 -0.85 13.09
N ILE A 77 4.40 -0.22 12.03
CA ILE A 77 4.50 1.21 11.80
C ILE A 77 3.23 1.89 12.33
N GLU A 78 3.40 2.93 13.12
CA GLU A 78 2.28 3.73 13.58
C GLU A 78 1.93 4.78 12.51
N GLY A 79 0.75 4.58 11.87
CA GLY A 79 0.22 5.49 10.86
C GLY A 79 -0.97 6.31 11.35
N ASN A 80 -1.18 6.39 12.68
CA ASN A 80 -2.32 7.10 13.24
C ASN A 80 -2.19 8.60 13.02
N ALA A 81 -3.17 9.17 12.33
CA ALA A 81 -3.19 10.60 12.00
C ALA A 81 -3.14 11.51 13.23
N GLN A 82 -3.68 11.07 14.37
CA GLN A 82 -3.69 11.89 15.59
C GLN A 82 -2.28 12.25 16.06
N ARG A 83 -1.31 11.40 15.83
CA ARG A 83 0.08 11.65 16.18
C ARG A 83 0.66 12.86 15.41
N TYR A 84 0.13 13.12 14.23
CA TYR A 84 0.62 14.15 13.32
C TYR A 84 -0.21 15.43 13.34
N VAL A 85 -1.30 15.47 14.10
CA VAL A 85 -2.20 16.64 14.17
C VAL A 85 -1.49 17.94 14.52
N PRO A 86 -0.56 18.01 15.49
CA PRO A 86 0.13 19.27 15.78
C PRO A 86 0.87 19.85 14.58
N VAL A 87 1.49 18.98 13.76
CA VAL A 87 2.22 19.41 12.56
C VAL A 87 1.25 19.90 11.48
N TYR A 88 0.11 19.23 11.32
CA TYR A 88 -0.93 19.64 10.37
C TYR A 88 -1.52 21.01 10.74
N ARG A 89 -1.79 21.24 12.02
CA ARG A 89 -2.29 22.54 12.50
C ARG A 89 -1.31 23.67 12.24
N LYS A 90 -0.02 23.40 12.43
CA LYS A 90 1.03 24.39 12.14
C LYS A 90 1.07 24.71 10.65
N TYR A 91 0.95 23.69 9.79
CA TYR A 91 0.89 23.90 8.35
C TYR A 91 -0.33 24.73 7.96
N ASP A 92 -1.48 24.44 8.54
CA ASP A 92 -2.72 25.23 8.28
C ASP A 92 -2.55 26.68 8.66
N ALA A 93 -1.78 26.96 9.70
CA ALA A 93 -1.57 28.32 10.19
C ALA A 93 -0.60 29.11 9.33
N ASP A 94 0.54 28.53 8.97
CA ASP A 94 1.65 29.24 8.31
C ASP A 94 1.93 28.84 6.86
N ARG A 95 1.31 27.74 6.39
CA ARG A 95 1.46 27.20 5.02
C ARG A 95 2.91 26.84 4.64
N ARG A 96 3.73 26.52 5.60
CA ARG A 96 5.10 26.09 5.35
C ARG A 96 5.16 24.58 5.22
N LEU A 97 5.58 24.08 4.06
CA LEU A 97 5.67 22.66 3.77
C LEU A 97 6.84 21.98 4.46
N GLU A 98 7.92 22.69 4.68
CA GLU A 98 9.16 22.10 5.19
C GLU A 98 8.99 21.33 6.49
N PRO A 99 8.35 21.87 7.55
CA PRO A 99 8.12 21.10 8.77
C PRO A 99 7.23 19.87 8.57
N LEU A 100 6.26 19.95 7.64
CA LEU A 100 5.39 18.83 7.34
C LEU A 100 6.16 17.68 6.69
N VAL A 101 6.98 17.99 5.70
CA VAL A 101 7.82 17.00 5.01
C VAL A 101 8.84 16.40 5.97
N GLN A 102 9.49 17.24 6.77
CA GLN A 102 10.48 16.79 7.76
C GLN A 102 9.83 15.83 8.78
N ASN A 103 8.64 16.14 9.27
CA ASN A 103 7.91 15.28 10.18
C ASN A 103 7.60 13.93 9.54
N TYR A 104 7.19 13.92 8.27
CA TYR A 104 6.93 12.69 7.54
C TYR A 104 8.17 11.80 7.51
N PHE A 105 9.32 12.36 7.14
CA PHE A 105 10.57 11.59 7.07
C PHE A 105 11.00 11.09 8.45
N GLU A 106 10.91 11.90 9.47
CA GLU A 106 11.39 11.54 10.81
C GLU A 106 10.44 10.62 11.54
N GLN A 107 9.14 10.90 11.51
CA GLN A 107 8.15 10.20 12.33
C GLN A 107 7.51 9.01 11.63
N TYR A 108 7.36 9.05 10.32
CA TYR A 108 6.78 7.93 9.57
C TYR A 108 7.86 7.05 8.95
N LEU A 109 8.64 7.58 8.02
CA LEU A 109 9.67 6.79 7.34
C LEU A 109 10.76 6.32 8.30
N GLY A 110 11.06 7.07 9.34
CA GLY A 110 12.06 6.70 10.34
C GLY A 110 11.71 5.45 11.15
N GLN A 111 10.46 5.01 11.12
CA GLN A 111 10.05 3.78 11.79
C GLN A 111 10.42 2.52 11.01
N PHE A 112 10.71 2.63 9.73
CA PHE A 112 10.99 1.48 8.88
C PHE A 112 12.38 0.92 9.15
N LEU A 113 12.48 -0.40 9.18
CA LEU A 113 13.76 -1.09 9.23
C LEU A 113 14.53 -0.85 7.92
N ALA A 114 15.86 -0.86 7.99
CA ALA A 114 16.70 -0.61 6.82
C ALA A 114 16.37 -1.51 5.63
N GLN A 115 16.07 -2.78 5.89
CA GLN A 115 15.72 -3.75 4.84
C GLN A 115 14.45 -3.37 4.10
N VAL A 116 13.45 -2.82 4.82
CA VAL A 116 12.20 -2.37 4.23
C VAL A 116 12.40 -1.03 3.54
N PHE A 117 13.16 -0.13 4.18
CA PHE A 117 13.46 1.19 3.64
C PHE A 117 14.12 1.10 2.26
N ASP A 118 15.00 0.13 2.05
CA ASP A 118 15.67 -0.07 0.77
C ASP A 118 14.73 -0.44 -0.38
N LYS A 119 13.53 -0.95 -0.07
CA LYS A 119 12.50 -1.27 -1.07
C LYS A 119 11.62 -0.08 -1.42
N ILE A 120 11.65 0.98 -0.62
CA ILE A 120 10.78 2.14 -0.80
C ILE A 120 11.19 2.90 -2.06
N ASN A 121 10.21 3.22 -2.89
CA ASN A 121 10.39 3.96 -4.14
C ASN A 121 9.54 5.24 -4.13
N GLU A 122 9.62 6.00 -5.21
CA GLU A 122 8.87 7.25 -5.34
C GLU A 122 7.36 7.02 -5.22
N ASN A 123 6.84 5.96 -5.80
CA ASN A 123 5.41 5.63 -5.73
C ASN A 123 4.95 5.45 -4.28
N PHE A 124 5.70 4.70 -3.49
CA PHE A 124 5.38 4.49 -2.09
C PHE A 124 5.42 5.81 -1.30
N ILE A 125 6.45 6.61 -1.50
CA ILE A 125 6.59 7.91 -0.81
C ILE A 125 5.38 8.80 -1.13
N ARG A 126 5.04 8.92 -2.40
CA ARG A 126 3.91 9.74 -2.83
C ARG A 126 2.60 9.25 -2.22
N CYS A 127 2.34 7.96 -2.28
CA CYS A 127 1.08 7.39 -1.77
C CYS A 127 0.99 7.46 -0.25
N SER A 128 2.06 7.13 0.47
CA SER A 128 2.04 7.16 1.93
C SER A 128 1.97 8.59 2.48
N PHE A 129 2.67 9.52 1.86
CA PHE A 129 2.57 10.93 2.24
C PHE A 129 1.14 11.45 2.03
N TYR A 130 0.55 11.15 0.86
CA TYR A 130 -0.83 11.53 0.57
C TYR A 130 -1.80 10.96 1.62
N GLU A 131 -1.66 9.69 1.96
CA GLU A 131 -2.52 9.05 2.97
C GLU A 131 -2.43 9.75 4.33
N LEU A 132 -1.22 10.12 4.75
CA LEU A 132 -1.04 10.78 6.04
C LEU A 132 -1.64 12.19 6.07
N VAL A 133 -1.47 12.98 5.00
CA VAL A 133 -1.93 14.38 5.00
C VAL A 133 -3.40 14.52 4.66
N SER A 134 -4.03 13.51 4.06
CA SER A 134 -5.45 13.56 3.67
C SER A 134 -6.39 12.99 4.73
N ARG A 135 -5.85 12.46 5.81
CA ARG A 135 -6.65 11.91 6.92
C ARG A 135 -7.19 12.97 7.90
#